data_89fe4820d6d1362f8d9328878e109d85
#
_entry.id   89fe4820d6d1362f8d9328878e109d85
#
_cell.length_a   1.000
_cell.length_b   1.000
_cell.length_c   1.000
_cell.angle_alpha   90.00
_cell.angle_beta   90.00
_cell.angle_gamma   90.00
#
_symmetry.space_group_name_H-M   'P 1'
#
loop_
_entity.id
_entity.type
_entity.pdbx_description
1 polymer ?
#
loop_
_entity_poly.entity_id
_entity_poly.type
_entity_poly.pdbx_seq_one_letter_code
_entity_poly.pdbx_strand_id
1 'polypeptide(L)'
;MMTAAANNFQGEFMNESLIFQETPDLVNPYLFIGYRGWLNAGELGTGSIEYLRRKLNARKFAAIDPGHFYIGQVPGFDSAQIMRPQTVVEGGLIKSLEEPANEFFYWQSGGENDLILFTGFEPNVAWPEYTSAILSMAKRCNVCRIYTLGGVFDQVPHTRETSVYAVLSRPEMKREFQSFPLLNYNGPCSFSTLLVNHAGRAGIEAASIVARVPPYIQTFHEKIACDLLQKVFAHTSLHVDLSDLRKIGNTVAELMDNDFRQNKTAMEQLRKLEEMYDAALIQGYGYKEVNVDELMQEMLDTKMSGKKPH
;
A
#
# COMPACT_ATOMS: atom_id res chain seq x y z
N MET A 1 32.62 25.69 -11.68
CA MET A 1 32.87 24.47 -12.43
C MET A 1 32.90 23.32 -11.42
N MET A 2 31.77 22.66 -11.22
CA MET A 2 31.68 21.41 -10.47
C MET A 2 31.07 20.40 -11.42
N THR A 3 31.89 19.48 -11.90
CA THR A 3 31.51 18.37 -12.78
C THR A 3 30.71 17.36 -12.00
N ALA A 4 29.44 17.20 -12.37
CA ALA A 4 28.59 16.13 -11.89
C ALA A 4 29.15 14.78 -12.37
N ALA A 5 29.53 13.93 -11.44
CA ALA A 5 29.86 12.55 -11.71
C ALA A 5 28.55 11.82 -12.02
N ALA A 6 28.32 11.50 -13.28
CA ALA A 6 27.32 10.56 -13.74
C ALA A 6 27.80 9.15 -13.31
N ASN A 7 27.25 8.61 -12.25
CA ASN A 7 27.44 7.21 -11.90
C ASN A 7 26.70 6.35 -12.93
N ASN A 8 27.47 5.73 -13.81
CA ASN A 8 27.04 4.64 -14.69
C ASN A 8 26.64 3.43 -13.84
N PHE A 9 25.34 3.23 -13.62
CA PHE A 9 24.79 1.95 -13.18
C PHE A 9 24.66 1.02 -14.42
N GLN A 10 25.77 0.50 -14.91
CA GLN A 10 25.80 -0.64 -15.82
C GLN A 10 26.60 -1.76 -15.13
N GLY A 11 25.89 -2.58 -14.40
CA GLY A 11 26.32 -3.88 -13.90
C GLY A 11 25.06 -4.68 -13.65
N GLU A 12 24.88 -5.82 -14.31
CA GLU A 12 23.89 -6.82 -13.93
C GLU A 12 24.25 -7.35 -12.52
N PHE A 13 23.86 -6.60 -11.50
CA PHE A 13 23.90 -7.10 -10.15
C PHE A 13 22.75 -8.09 -9.98
N MET A 14 23.06 -9.38 -10.01
CA MET A 14 22.20 -10.39 -9.39
C MET A 14 22.07 -9.96 -7.92
N ASN A 15 20.89 -9.47 -7.54
CA ASN A 15 20.63 -9.08 -6.17
C ASN A 15 20.54 -10.35 -5.33
N GLU A 16 21.54 -10.61 -4.48
CA GLU A 16 21.66 -11.82 -3.67
C GLU A 16 20.45 -12.04 -2.76
N SER A 17 19.72 -10.97 -2.43
CA SER A 17 18.51 -11.05 -1.62
C SER A 17 17.28 -11.55 -2.41
N LEU A 18 17.32 -11.60 -3.75
CA LEU A 18 16.20 -12.02 -4.57
C LEU A 18 16.30 -13.50 -4.93
N ILE A 19 15.38 -14.30 -4.39
CA ILE A 19 15.35 -15.76 -4.52
C ILE A 19 14.21 -16.14 -5.44
N PHE A 20 14.51 -16.82 -6.54
CA PHE A 20 13.53 -17.40 -7.46
C PHE A 20 13.34 -18.90 -7.16
N GLN A 21 12.09 -19.33 -7.05
CA GLN A 21 11.69 -20.73 -7.00
C GLN A 21 11.45 -21.29 -8.40
N GLU A 22 10.86 -20.45 -9.27
CA GLU A 22 10.66 -20.70 -10.69
C GLU A 22 10.73 -19.38 -11.47
N THR A 23 10.87 -19.42 -12.77
CA THR A 23 10.76 -18.23 -13.64
C THR A 23 9.54 -18.44 -14.54
N PRO A 24 8.39 -17.83 -14.22
CA PRO A 24 7.20 -17.96 -15.04
C PRO A 24 7.37 -17.25 -16.37
N ASP A 25 6.79 -17.83 -17.44
CA ASP A 25 6.67 -17.16 -18.73
C ASP A 25 5.45 -16.24 -18.70
N LEU A 26 5.68 -14.93 -18.64
CA LEU A 26 4.65 -13.92 -18.46
C LEU A 26 4.63 -12.93 -19.64
N VAL A 27 3.42 -12.53 -20.01
CA VAL A 27 3.19 -11.57 -21.10
C VAL A 27 3.00 -10.17 -20.51
N ASN A 28 3.99 -9.28 -20.70
CA ASN A 28 3.94 -7.87 -20.31
C ASN A 28 3.25 -7.62 -18.94
N PRO A 29 3.70 -8.27 -17.84
CA PRO A 29 2.95 -8.25 -16.60
C PRO A 29 2.93 -6.88 -15.94
N TYR A 30 1.81 -6.54 -15.29
CA TYR A 30 1.76 -5.52 -14.27
C TYR A 30 2.31 -6.08 -12.96
N LEU A 31 2.94 -5.22 -12.14
CA LEU A 31 3.34 -5.56 -10.78
C LEU A 31 2.52 -4.73 -9.78
N PHE A 32 1.66 -5.39 -8.99
CA PHE A 32 0.93 -4.75 -7.89
C PHE A 32 1.62 -5.07 -6.57
N ILE A 33 1.87 -4.04 -5.77
CA ILE A 33 2.63 -4.12 -4.52
C ILE A 33 1.79 -3.58 -3.36
N GLY A 34 1.68 -4.37 -2.29
CA GLY A 34 1.14 -3.94 -1.01
C GLY A 34 2.15 -4.14 0.11
N TYR A 35 2.54 -3.05 0.77
CA TYR A 35 3.45 -3.11 1.91
C TYR A 35 2.71 -3.03 3.23
N ARG A 36 3.11 -3.84 4.19
CA ARG A 36 2.82 -3.59 5.60
C ARG A 36 3.82 -2.54 6.09
N GLY A 37 3.34 -1.33 6.33
CA GLY A 37 4.19 -0.18 6.67
C GLY A 37 3.39 1.10 6.70
N TRP A 38 4.03 2.22 6.40
CA TRP A 38 3.45 3.56 6.55
C TRP A 38 2.18 3.79 5.72
N LEU A 39 2.16 3.34 4.45
CA LEU A 39 1.00 3.50 3.57
C LEU A 39 0.08 2.27 3.62
N ASN A 40 -0.23 1.74 4.81
CA ASN A 40 -1.11 0.58 4.96
C ASN A 40 -2.26 0.82 5.94
N ALA A 41 -2.79 2.04 5.99
CA ALA A 41 -3.95 2.36 6.82
C ALA A 41 -5.11 1.41 6.51
N GLY A 42 -5.76 0.90 7.57
CA GLY A 42 -6.82 -0.09 7.45
C GLY A 42 -6.39 -1.37 6.71
N GLU A 43 -5.10 -1.73 6.76
CA GLU A 43 -4.53 -2.88 6.04
C GLU A 43 -4.85 -2.89 4.53
N LEU A 44 -5.13 -1.72 3.96
CA LEU A 44 -5.70 -1.62 2.61
C LEU A 44 -4.76 -2.16 1.53
N GLY A 45 -3.48 -1.80 1.59
CA GLY A 45 -2.48 -2.25 0.61
C GLY A 45 -2.30 -3.77 0.65
N THR A 46 -1.94 -4.29 1.82
CA THR A 46 -1.70 -5.74 2.01
C THR A 46 -2.96 -6.57 1.82
N GLY A 47 -4.10 -6.12 2.34
CA GLY A 47 -5.39 -6.80 2.19
C GLY A 47 -5.86 -6.87 0.75
N SER A 48 -5.64 -5.80 -0.06
CA SER A 48 -5.96 -5.80 -1.49
C SER A 48 -5.14 -6.83 -2.26
N ILE A 49 -3.83 -6.93 -1.97
CA ILE A 49 -2.95 -7.93 -2.59
C ILE A 49 -3.37 -9.34 -2.17
N GLU A 50 -3.65 -9.56 -0.89
CA GLU A 50 -4.08 -10.87 -0.39
C GLU A 50 -5.43 -11.30 -0.96
N TYR A 51 -6.38 -10.37 -1.10
CA TYR A 51 -7.64 -10.63 -1.80
C TYR A 51 -7.39 -11.09 -3.24
N LEU A 52 -6.58 -10.35 -4.02
CA LEU A 52 -6.26 -10.69 -5.40
C LEU A 52 -5.52 -12.03 -5.49
N ARG A 53 -4.57 -12.29 -4.60
CA ARG A 53 -3.83 -13.55 -4.54
C ARG A 53 -4.77 -14.76 -4.41
N ARG A 54 -5.75 -14.67 -3.50
CA ARG A 54 -6.75 -15.73 -3.30
C ARG A 54 -7.73 -15.83 -4.46
N LYS A 55 -8.27 -14.68 -4.89
CA LYS A 55 -9.28 -14.60 -5.97
C LYS A 55 -8.78 -15.18 -7.27
N LEU A 56 -7.52 -14.89 -7.61
CA LEU A 56 -6.89 -15.32 -8.86
C LEU A 56 -6.13 -16.65 -8.73
N ASN A 57 -6.09 -17.22 -7.52
CA ASN A 57 -5.28 -18.39 -7.22
C ASN A 57 -3.81 -18.21 -7.67
N ALA A 58 -3.25 -17.03 -7.40
CA ALA A 58 -1.92 -16.65 -7.83
C ALA A 58 -0.84 -17.53 -7.16
N ARG A 59 0.17 -17.95 -7.94
CA ARG A 59 1.21 -18.90 -7.52
C ARG A 59 2.47 -18.15 -7.08
N LYS A 60 3.05 -18.55 -5.95
CA LYS A 60 4.34 -18.01 -5.49
C LYS A 60 5.45 -18.49 -6.43
N PHE A 61 6.38 -17.58 -6.79
CA PHE A 61 7.50 -17.89 -7.66
C PHE A 61 8.83 -17.27 -7.23
N ALA A 62 8.79 -16.21 -6.42
CA ALA A 62 10.00 -15.57 -5.92
C ALA A 62 9.77 -14.93 -4.55
N ALA A 63 10.85 -14.59 -3.87
CA ALA A 63 10.84 -13.88 -2.60
C ALA A 63 12.07 -12.98 -2.49
N ILE A 64 11.97 -11.93 -1.66
CA ILE A 64 13.14 -11.20 -1.17
C ILE A 64 13.44 -11.75 0.24
N ASP A 65 14.66 -12.23 0.44
CA ASP A 65 15.13 -12.66 1.76
C ASP A 65 14.97 -11.50 2.75
N PRO A 66 14.20 -11.67 3.84
CA PRO A 66 14.02 -10.60 4.83
C PRO A 66 15.33 -10.17 5.49
N GLY A 67 16.29 -11.08 5.65
CA GLY A 67 17.68 -10.88 6.08
C GLY A 67 17.92 -9.63 6.92
N HIS A 68 18.65 -8.69 6.35
CA HIS A 68 19.09 -7.46 7.02
C HIS A 68 18.17 -6.24 6.80
N PHE A 69 16.99 -6.40 6.19
CA PHE A 69 16.09 -5.28 5.89
C PHE A 69 15.27 -4.81 7.09
N TYR A 70 15.18 -5.62 8.14
CA TYR A 70 14.30 -5.36 9.27
C TYR A 70 15.04 -5.30 10.60
N ILE A 71 14.62 -4.33 11.42
CA ILE A 71 15.12 -4.18 12.79
C ILE A 71 14.09 -4.80 13.74
N GLY A 72 14.38 -5.97 14.28
CA GLY A 72 13.49 -6.69 15.21
C GLY A 72 13.37 -6.05 16.59
N GLN A 73 14.17 -5.03 16.92
CA GLN A 73 14.12 -4.34 18.20
C GLN A 73 14.67 -2.92 18.10
N VAL A 74 13.80 -1.94 18.41
CA VAL A 74 14.19 -0.55 18.62
C VAL A 74 13.85 -0.17 20.05
N PRO A 75 14.83 0.20 20.91
CA PRO A 75 14.57 0.59 22.30
C PRO A 75 13.56 1.75 22.37
N GLY A 76 12.52 1.58 23.19
CA GLY A 76 11.52 2.61 23.43
C GLY A 76 10.37 2.70 22.40
N PHE A 77 10.34 1.82 21.39
CA PHE A 77 9.26 1.77 20.40
C PHE A 77 8.55 0.42 20.37
N ASP A 78 7.23 0.41 20.65
CA ASP A 78 6.41 -0.79 20.56
C ASP A 78 6.20 -1.29 19.12
N SER A 79 6.41 -0.42 18.12
CA SER A 79 6.29 -0.77 16.70
C SER A 79 7.30 -1.83 16.23
N ALA A 80 8.38 -2.05 16.97
CA ALA A 80 9.31 -3.17 16.74
C ALA A 80 8.64 -4.56 16.85
N GLN A 81 7.51 -4.66 17.54
CA GLN A 81 6.77 -5.93 17.66
C GLN A 81 6.22 -6.41 16.32
N ILE A 82 5.89 -5.49 15.40
CA ILE A 82 5.33 -5.81 14.08
C ILE A 82 6.36 -6.54 13.19
N MET A 83 7.67 -6.27 13.40
CA MET A 83 8.76 -6.82 12.59
C MET A 83 9.37 -8.09 13.20
N ARG A 84 8.90 -8.49 14.38
CA ARG A 84 9.34 -9.73 15.01
C ARG A 84 8.59 -10.92 14.44
N PRO A 85 9.24 -12.07 14.28
CA PRO A 85 8.54 -13.32 13.98
C PRO A 85 7.41 -13.56 14.97
N GLN A 86 6.25 -13.94 14.45
CA GLN A 86 5.09 -14.28 15.28
C GLN A 86 5.17 -15.75 15.66
N THR A 87 4.89 -16.07 16.92
CA THR A 87 4.96 -17.46 17.40
C THR A 87 3.71 -17.83 18.19
N VAL A 88 3.28 -19.06 18.03
CA VAL A 88 2.30 -19.70 18.90
C VAL A 88 2.99 -20.77 19.73
N VAL A 89 2.88 -20.65 21.06
CA VAL A 89 3.41 -21.61 22.03
C VAL A 89 2.25 -22.24 22.81
N GLU A 90 2.16 -23.56 22.78
CA GLU A 90 1.14 -24.31 23.52
C GLU A 90 1.82 -25.45 24.30
N GLY A 91 1.53 -25.53 25.60
CA GLY A 91 2.13 -26.54 26.47
C GLY A 91 3.66 -26.50 26.53
N GLY A 92 4.26 -25.30 26.31
CA GLY A 92 5.72 -25.12 26.29
C GLY A 92 6.39 -25.51 24.96
N LEU A 93 5.62 -25.90 23.95
CA LEU A 93 6.11 -26.26 22.62
C LEU A 93 5.74 -25.22 21.58
N ILE A 94 6.69 -24.85 20.70
CA ILE A 94 6.42 -23.97 19.56
C ILE A 94 5.56 -24.72 18.54
N LYS A 95 4.35 -24.22 18.28
CA LYS A 95 3.40 -24.76 17.31
C LYS A 95 3.56 -24.14 15.94
N SER A 96 3.81 -22.83 15.90
CA SER A 96 4.13 -22.11 14.68
C SER A 96 5.13 -21.00 14.94
N LEU A 97 5.90 -20.70 13.91
CA LEU A 97 6.79 -19.53 13.84
C LEU A 97 6.65 -18.96 12.44
N GLU A 98 6.17 -17.71 12.37
CA GLU A 98 5.99 -16.97 11.12
C GLU A 98 6.99 -15.82 11.07
N GLU A 99 7.95 -15.89 10.17
CA GLU A 99 8.91 -14.83 9.91
C GLU A 99 8.34 -13.78 8.96
N PRO A 100 8.82 -12.53 9.00
CA PRO A 100 8.49 -11.54 7.98
C PRO A 100 8.76 -12.08 6.57
N ALA A 101 7.79 -12.03 5.69
CA ALA A 101 7.90 -12.55 4.34
C ALA A 101 7.71 -11.44 3.31
N ASN A 102 8.51 -11.50 2.24
CA ASN A 102 8.45 -10.59 1.09
C ASN A 102 8.30 -11.44 -0.16
N GLU A 103 7.08 -11.64 -0.62
CA GLU A 103 6.76 -12.70 -1.56
C GLU A 103 6.16 -12.19 -2.84
N PHE A 104 6.60 -12.75 -3.97
CA PHE A 104 6.02 -12.52 -5.29
C PHE A 104 5.18 -13.71 -5.73
N PHE A 105 3.99 -13.38 -6.24
CA PHE A 105 3.06 -14.32 -6.82
C PHE A 105 2.73 -13.90 -8.24
N TYR A 106 2.40 -14.82 -9.12
CA TYR A 106 1.97 -14.51 -10.47
C TYR A 106 0.62 -15.13 -10.80
N TRP A 107 -0.07 -14.50 -11.70
CA TRP A 107 -1.28 -14.99 -12.33
C TRP A 107 -1.22 -14.70 -13.83
N GLN A 108 -1.43 -15.75 -14.63
CA GLN A 108 -1.53 -15.68 -16.07
C GLN A 108 -2.99 -15.41 -16.44
N SER A 109 -3.26 -14.25 -17.03
CA SER A 109 -4.63 -13.84 -17.37
C SER A 109 -5.18 -14.54 -18.60
N GLY A 110 -4.29 -15.07 -19.45
CA GLY A 110 -4.62 -15.57 -20.77
C GLY A 110 -4.92 -14.48 -21.80
N GLY A 111 -4.68 -13.20 -21.46
CA GLY A 111 -4.88 -12.02 -22.30
C GLY A 111 -3.55 -11.35 -22.69
N GLU A 112 -3.60 -10.04 -22.93
CA GLU A 112 -2.45 -9.24 -23.37
C GLU A 112 -1.44 -8.94 -22.26
N ASN A 113 -1.88 -8.96 -21.01
CA ASN A 113 -1.05 -8.68 -19.84
C ASN A 113 -1.34 -9.67 -18.71
N ASP A 114 -0.29 -10.11 -18.04
CA ASP A 114 -0.37 -10.91 -16.83
C ASP A 114 -0.23 -10.04 -15.59
N LEU A 115 -0.32 -10.64 -14.40
CA LEU A 115 -0.23 -9.93 -13.13
C LEU A 115 0.78 -10.59 -12.21
N ILE A 116 1.68 -9.77 -11.67
CA ILE A 116 2.53 -10.11 -10.55
C ILE A 116 1.99 -9.38 -9.32
N LEU A 117 1.85 -10.09 -8.23
CA LEU A 117 1.46 -9.56 -6.92
C LEU A 117 2.65 -9.65 -5.97
N PHE A 118 2.90 -8.60 -5.23
CA PHE A 118 3.90 -8.60 -4.17
C PHE A 118 3.27 -8.18 -2.85
N THR A 119 3.53 -8.95 -1.81
CA THR A 119 3.23 -8.58 -0.44
C THR A 119 4.48 -8.69 0.41
N GLY A 120 4.70 -7.72 1.29
CA GLY A 120 5.87 -7.68 2.15
C GLY A 120 5.80 -6.56 3.16
N PHE A 121 6.85 -6.41 3.93
CA PHE A 121 7.01 -5.31 4.87
C PHE A 121 7.77 -4.15 4.22
N GLU A 122 7.43 -2.93 4.60
CA GLU A 122 8.25 -1.76 4.29
C GLU A 122 9.60 -1.92 5.02
N PRO A 123 10.75 -1.86 4.31
CA PRO A 123 12.04 -2.09 4.94
C PRO A 123 12.40 -0.96 5.92
N ASN A 124 13.00 -1.31 7.06
CA ASN A 124 13.49 -0.32 8.02
C ASN A 124 14.84 0.26 7.59
N VAL A 125 15.67 -0.55 6.96
CA VAL A 125 17.04 -0.23 6.53
C VAL A 125 17.32 -0.77 5.14
N ALA A 126 18.48 -0.42 4.58
CA ALA A 126 18.95 -0.93 3.28
C ALA A 126 17.94 -0.68 2.13
N TRP A 127 17.30 0.49 2.11
CA TRP A 127 16.32 0.86 1.09
C TRP A 127 16.86 0.75 -0.35
N PRO A 128 18.12 1.15 -0.66
CA PRO A 128 18.67 0.99 -2.01
C PRO A 128 18.71 -0.47 -2.47
N GLU A 129 19.14 -1.38 -1.61
CA GLU A 129 19.28 -2.81 -1.88
C GLU A 129 17.90 -3.46 -2.08
N TYR A 130 16.93 -3.12 -1.20
CA TYR A 130 15.56 -3.61 -1.33
C TYR A 130 14.89 -3.11 -2.61
N THR A 131 15.09 -1.82 -2.95
CA THR A 131 14.63 -1.24 -4.21
C THR A 131 15.25 -1.95 -5.40
N SER A 132 16.56 -2.23 -5.35
CA SER A 132 17.27 -2.97 -6.39
C SER A 132 16.70 -4.38 -6.58
N ALA A 133 16.35 -5.08 -5.51
CA ALA A 133 15.73 -6.41 -5.58
C ALA A 133 14.40 -6.36 -6.36
N ILE A 134 13.52 -5.41 -6.02
CA ILE A 134 12.22 -5.25 -6.70
C ILE A 134 12.41 -4.89 -8.17
N LEU A 135 13.29 -3.93 -8.47
CA LEU A 135 13.52 -3.50 -9.85
C LEU A 135 14.23 -4.59 -10.68
N SER A 136 15.09 -5.40 -10.07
CA SER A 136 15.73 -6.57 -10.74
C SER A 136 14.67 -7.62 -11.09
N MET A 137 13.75 -7.92 -10.18
CA MET A 137 12.61 -8.80 -10.46
C MET A 137 11.74 -8.22 -11.57
N ALA A 138 11.39 -6.93 -11.49
CA ALA A 138 10.58 -6.28 -12.51
C ALA A 138 11.21 -6.33 -13.92
N LYS A 139 12.51 -6.10 -14.01
CA LYS A 139 13.26 -6.22 -15.29
C LYS A 139 13.31 -7.66 -15.78
N ARG A 140 13.60 -8.62 -14.90
CA ARG A 140 13.69 -10.05 -15.26
C ARG A 140 12.38 -10.60 -15.79
N CYS A 141 11.25 -10.14 -15.25
CA CYS A 141 9.92 -10.54 -15.68
C CYS A 141 9.31 -9.63 -16.76
N ASN A 142 10.04 -8.66 -17.29
CA ASN A 142 9.55 -7.68 -18.28
C ASN A 142 8.29 -6.93 -17.80
N VAL A 143 8.27 -6.51 -16.53
CA VAL A 143 7.14 -5.74 -15.97
C VAL A 143 6.94 -4.46 -16.76
N CYS A 144 5.75 -4.26 -17.29
CA CYS A 144 5.40 -3.07 -18.07
C CYS A 144 5.12 -1.86 -17.18
N ARG A 145 4.49 -2.07 -16.01
CA ARG A 145 4.19 -0.99 -15.05
C ARG A 145 4.08 -1.53 -13.62
N ILE A 146 4.56 -0.74 -12.66
CA ILE A 146 4.46 -1.02 -11.22
C ILE A 146 3.36 -0.15 -10.61
N TYR A 147 2.47 -0.75 -9.82
CA TYR A 147 1.51 -0.07 -8.97
C TYR A 147 1.78 -0.41 -7.51
N THR A 148 2.06 0.59 -6.66
CA THR A 148 2.01 0.39 -5.22
C THR A 148 0.62 0.78 -4.72
N LEU A 149 -0.02 -0.11 -3.97
CA LEU A 149 -1.35 0.07 -3.42
C LEU A 149 -1.26 0.37 -1.93
N GLY A 150 -2.01 1.37 -1.46
CA GLY A 150 -1.96 1.72 -0.06
C GLY A 150 -3.14 2.57 0.43
N GLY A 151 -3.10 2.86 1.72
CA GLY A 151 -4.03 3.75 2.38
C GLY A 151 -3.33 4.67 3.37
N VAL A 152 -3.92 5.84 3.59
CA VAL A 152 -3.55 6.79 4.65
C VAL A 152 -4.77 7.11 5.48
N PHE A 153 -4.61 7.18 6.81
CA PHE A 153 -5.70 7.67 7.66
C PHE A 153 -5.89 9.17 7.43
N ASP A 154 -7.15 9.55 7.23
CA ASP A 154 -7.50 10.94 6.99
C ASP A 154 -8.91 11.25 7.51
N GLN A 155 -9.20 12.53 7.71
CA GLN A 155 -10.51 13.03 8.18
C GLN A 155 -11.56 12.90 7.08
N VAL A 156 -11.91 11.66 6.73
CA VAL A 156 -12.92 11.32 5.72
C VAL A 156 -14.00 10.42 6.33
N PRO A 157 -15.28 10.64 6.03
CA PRO A 157 -16.34 9.76 6.47
C PRO A 157 -16.49 8.54 5.55
N HIS A 158 -16.84 7.38 6.10
CA HIS A 158 -17.09 6.15 5.33
C HIS A 158 -18.37 6.24 4.47
N THR A 159 -19.23 7.21 4.75
CA THR A 159 -20.50 7.47 4.05
C THR A 159 -20.33 8.25 2.74
N ARG A 160 -19.11 8.67 2.41
CA ARG A 160 -18.80 9.36 1.14
C ARG A 160 -17.99 8.45 0.21
N GLU A 161 -17.87 8.89 -1.06
CA GLU A 161 -17.05 8.18 -2.04
C GLU A 161 -15.58 8.14 -1.60
N THR A 162 -14.92 7.00 -1.81
CA THR A 162 -13.51 6.82 -1.50
C THR A 162 -12.64 7.69 -2.39
N SER A 163 -11.92 8.63 -1.77
CA SER A 163 -10.92 9.45 -2.46
C SER A 163 -9.63 8.65 -2.64
N VAL A 164 -9.16 8.56 -3.89
CA VAL A 164 -7.94 7.82 -4.25
C VAL A 164 -7.03 8.74 -5.03
N TYR A 165 -5.77 8.85 -4.59
CA TYR A 165 -4.74 9.71 -5.19
C TYR A 165 -3.69 8.90 -5.94
N ALA A 166 -3.02 9.56 -6.88
CA ALA A 166 -1.87 8.98 -7.57
C ALA A 166 -0.62 9.85 -7.42
N VAL A 167 0.53 9.18 -7.24
CA VAL A 167 1.88 9.73 -7.40
C VAL A 167 2.53 8.99 -8.56
N LEU A 168 3.02 9.70 -9.57
CA LEU A 168 3.45 9.15 -10.83
C LEU A 168 4.97 9.25 -11.00
N SER A 169 5.58 8.25 -11.62
CA SER A 169 7.02 8.21 -11.89
C SER A 169 7.48 9.15 -13.01
N ARG A 170 6.58 9.56 -13.90
CA ARG A 170 6.90 10.36 -15.09
C ARG A 170 5.78 11.34 -15.43
N PRO A 171 6.11 12.55 -15.93
CA PRO A 171 5.12 13.54 -16.31
C PRO A 171 4.15 13.08 -17.42
N GLU A 172 4.62 12.23 -18.33
CA GLU A 172 3.84 11.73 -19.48
C GLU A 172 2.63 10.92 -19.05
N MET A 173 2.71 10.23 -17.89
CA MET A 173 1.61 9.45 -17.33
C MET A 173 0.41 10.31 -16.90
N LYS A 174 0.58 11.61 -16.68
CA LYS A 174 -0.50 12.51 -16.23
C LYS A 174 -1.72 12.48 -17.15
N ARG A 175 -1.51 12.30 -18.47
CA ARG A 175 -2.61 12.25 -19.44
C ARG A 175 -3.49 11.02 -19.25
N GLU A 176 -2.89 9.89 -18.93
CA GLU A 176 -3.61 8.64 -18.67
C GLU A 176 -4.31 8.67 -17.31
N PHE A 177 -3.65 9.24 -16.29
CA PHE A 177 -4.14 9.27 -14.90
C PHE A 177 -5.04 10.48 -14.57
N GLN A 178 -5.74 11.06 -15.55
CA GLN A 178 -6.63 12.22 -15.33
C GLN A 178 -7.81 11.92 -14.39
N SER A 179 -8.22 10.65 -14.27
CA SER A 179 -9.27 10.22 -13.35
C SER A 179 -8.83 10.18 -11.88
N PHE A 180 -7.51 10.28 -11.62
CA PHE A 180 -6.97 10.38 -10.28
C PHE A 180 -6.61 11.83 -9.95
N PRO A 181 -7.05 12.33 -8.80
CA PRO A 181 -6.40 13.47 -8.20
C PRO A 181 -4.90 13.17 -7.99
N LEU A 182 -4.02 14.06 -8.45
CA LEU A 182 -2.59 13.92 -8.23
C LEU A 182 -2.20 14.55 -6.90
N LEU A 183 -1.43 13.80 -6.10
CA LEU A 183 -1.02 14.24 -4.77
C LEU A 183 -0.02 15.41 -4.85
N ASN A 184 -0.31 16.48 -4.11
CA ASN A 184 0.67 17.51 -3.75
C ASN A 184 1.09 17.26 -2.31
N TYR A 185 2.37 16.99 -2.08
CA TYR A 185 2.88 16.62 -0.77
C TYR A 185 4.33 17.10 -0.60
N ASN A 186 4.63 17.64 0.56
CA ASN A 186 5.98 18.02 0.97
C ASN A 186 6.21 17.52 2.40
N GLY A 187 7.10 16.55 2.56
CA GLY A 187 7.36 15.90 3.84
C GLY A 187 8.19 14.63 3.70
N PRO A 188 8.27 13.80 4.75
CA PRO A 188 9.00 12.54 4.74
C PRO A 188 8.49 11.59 3.65
N CYS A 189 9.41 10.91 2.98
CA CYS A 189 9.11 10.01 1.87
C CYS A 189 8.78 8.60 2.38
N SER A 190 7.68 8.00 1.90
CA SER A 190 7.43 6.56 2.08
C SER A 190 8.31 5.74 1.15
N PHE A 191 8.52 4.47 1.48
CA PHE A 191 9.23 3.55 0.59
C PHE A 191 8.52 3.40 -0.76
N SER A 192 7.19 3.37 -0.80
CA SER A 192 6.41 3.34 -2.05
C SER A 192 6.72 4.52 -2.96
N THR A 193 6.79 5.74 -2.42
CA THR A 193 7.14 6.94 -3.19
C THR A 193 8.59 6.89 -3.70
N LEU A 194 9.52 6.40 -2.87
CA LEU A 194 10.91 6.20 -3.28
C LEU A 194 11.00 5.18 -4.41
N LEU A 195 10.32 4.03 -4.29
CA LEU A 195 10.30 2.99 -5.33
C LEU A 195 9.76 3.54 -6.66
N VAL A 196 8.66 4.31 -6.64
CA VAL A 196 8.08 4.95 -7.83
C VAL A 196 9.11 5.85 -8.51
N ASN A 197 9.84 6.68 -7.74
CA ASN A 197 10.90 7.54 -8.28
C ASN A 197 12.04 6.72 -8.92
N HIS A 198 12.51 5.68 -8.24
CA HIS A 198 13.60 4.83 -8.75
C HIS A 198 13.17 4.00 -9.97
N ALA A 199 11.93 3.51 -10.01
CA ALA A 199 11.36 2.84 -11.19
C ALA A 199 11.39 3.75 -12.42
N GLY A 200 10.93 5.01 -12.27
CA GLY A 200 10.97 6.00 -13.33
C GLY A 200 12.39 6.24 -13.87
N ARG A 201 13.38 6.35 -12.97
CA ARG A 201 14.81 6.49 -13.35
C ARG A 201 15.35 5.24 -14.04
N ALA A 202 14.84 4.06 -13.66
CA ALA A 202 15.23 2.78 -14.27
C ALA A 202 14.50 2.48 -15.59
N GLY A 203 13.65 3.38 -16.07
CA GLY A 203 12.91 3.23 -17.32
C GLY A 203 11.58 2.48 -17.19
N ILE A 204 11.14 2.12 -15.98
CA ILE A 204 9.89 1.42 -15.72
C ILE A 204 8.83 2.43 -15.28
N GLU A 205 7.65 2.41 -15.91
CA GLU A 205 6.52 3.22 -15.45
C GLU A 205 6.04 2.73 -14.08
N ALA A 206 5.76 3.67 -13.19
CA ALA A 206 5.25 3.33 -11.86
C ALA A 206 4.28 4.38 -11.33
N ALA A 207 3.29 3.93 -10.56
CA ALA A 207 2.34 4.78 -9.86
C ALA A 207 2.12 4.27 -8.42
N SER A 208 2.14 5.19 -7.45
CA SER A 208 1.65 4.89 -6.11
C SER A 208 0.20 5.35 -6.01
N ILE A 209 -0.70 4.42 -5.73
CA ILE A 209 -2.13 4.64 -5.66
C ILE A 209 -2.56 4.49 -4.20
N VAL A 210 -3.04 5.60 -3.62
CA VAL A 210 -3.30 5.70 -2.18
C VAL A 210 -4.72 6.17 -1.93
N ALA A 211 -5.49 5.38 -1.19
CA ALA A 211 -6.83 5.78 -0.76
C ALA A 211 -6.81 6.44 0.63
N ARG A 212 -7.72 7.38 0.85
CA ARG A 212 -7.99 7.95 2.17
C ARG A 212 -8.89 6.99 2.95
N VAL A 213 -8.47 6.65 4.16
CA VAL A 213 -9.17 5.71 5.04
C VAL A 213 -9.63 6.45 6.30
N PRO A 214 -10.91 6.34 6.69
CA PRO A 214 -11.38 6.91 7.95
C PRO A 214 -10.55 6.40 9.14
N PRO A 215 -10.16 7.27 10.12
CA PRO A 215 -9.27 6.86 11.22
C PRO A 215 -9.87 5.79 12.14
N TYR A 216 -11.18 5.63 12.15
CA TYR A 216 -11.88 4.60 12.93
C TYR A 216 -11.95 3.23 12.21
N ILE A 217 -11.48 3.12 10.96
CA ILE A 217 -11.36 1.86 10.22
C ILE A 217 -9.93 1.35 10.35
N GLN A 218 -9.69 0.42 11.27
CA GLN A 218 -8.37 -0.08 11.61
C GLN A 218 -8.00 -1.40 10.92
N THR A 219 -8.99 -2.08 10.33
CA THR A 219 -8.84 -3.37 9.64
C THR A 219 -9.21 -3.25 8.18
N PHE A 220 -8.92 -4.28 7.40
CA PHE A 220 -9.28 -4.32 5.98
C PHE A 220 -10.77 -4.04 5.76
N HIS A 221 -11.04 -3.09 4.86
CA HIS A 221 -12.40 -2.68 4.54
C HIS A 221 -12.67 -2.89 3.05
N GLU A 222 -13.50 -3.88 2.76
CA GLU A 222 -13.73 -4.41 1.41
C GLU A 222 -14.30 -3.37 0.45
N LYS A 223 -15.13 -2.43 0.91
CA LYS A 223 -15.68 -1.37 0.06
C LYS A 223 -14.56 -0.44 -0.46
N ILE A 224 -13.68 0.02 0.46
CA ILE A 224 -12.56 0.89 0.10
C ILE A 224 -11.58 0.14 -0.83
N ALA A 225 -11.30 -1.13 -0.53
CA ALA A 225 -10.47 -1.97 -1.37
C ALA A 225 -11.07 -2.20 -2.77
N CYS A 226 -12.39 -2.42 -2.84
CA CYS A 226 -13.09 -2.56 -4.11
C CYS A 226 -12.98 -1.29 -4.95
N ASP A 227 -13.20 -0.11 -4.35
CA ASP A 227 -13.11 1.18 -5.04
C ASP A 227 -11.68 1.46 -5.51
N LEU A 228 -10.67 1.16 -4.67
CA LEU A 228 -9.24 1.27 -5.02
C LEU A 228 -8.91 0.37 -6.21
N LEU A 229 -9.23 -0.92 -6.12
CA LEU A 229 -8.92 -1.90 -7.16
C LEU A 229 -9.63 -1.62 -8.48
N GLN A 230 -10.89 -1.19 -8.45
CA GLN A 230 -11.60 -0.80 -9.67
C GLN A 230 -10.94 0.36 -10.38
N LYS A 231 -10.52 1.40 -9.62
CA LYS A 231 -9.79 2.54 -10.20
C LYS A 231 -8.46 2.09 -10.81
N VAL A 232 -7.72 1.17 -10.17
CA VAL A 232 -6.46 0.65 -10.70
C VAL A 232 -6.69 -0.20 -11.95
N PHE A 233 -7.64 -1.14 -11.92
CA PHE A 233 -7.93 -1.98 -13.07
C PHE A 233 -8.43 -1.20 -14.30
N ALA A 234 -9.10 -0.06 -14.10
CA ALA A 234 -9.49 0.83 -15.19
C ALA A 234 -8.28 1.43 -15.96
N HIS A 235 -7.07 1.35 -15.39
CA HIS A 235 -5.81 1.76 -16.01
C HIS A 235 -4.93 0.58 -16.44
N THR A 236 -5.53 -0.58 -16.58
CA THR A 236 -4.88 -1.80 -17.05
C THR A 236 -5.75 -2.47 -18.10
N SER A 237 -5.20 -3.46 -18.83
CA SER A 237 -5.99 -4.34 -19.71
C SER A 237 -6.55 -5.56 -18.97
N LEU A 238 -6.35 -5.65 -17.65
CA LEU A 238 -6.80 -6.78 -16.85
C LEU A 238 -8.28 -6.67 -16.50
N HIS A 239 -8.99 -7.78 -16.64
CA HIS A 239 -10.39 -7.90 -16.26
C HIS A 239 -10.54 -8.86 -15.09
N VAL A 240 -10.77 -8.32 -13.89
CA VAL A 240 -10.99 -9.09 -12.67
C VAL A 240 -12.38 -8.77 -12.14
N ASP A 241 -13.21 -9.80 -11.96
CA ASP A 241 -14.52 -9.63 -11.33
C ASP A 241 -14.37 -9.35 -9.83
N LEU A 242 -14.77 -8.16 -9.41
CA LEU A 242 -14.76 -7.68 -8.01
C LEU A 242 -16.16 -7.68 -7.37
N SER A 243 -17.13 -8.35 -7.97
CA SER A 243 -18.54 -8.34 -7.51
C SER A 243 -18.70 -8.91 -6.10
N ASP A 244 -17.95 -9.96 -5.76
CA ASP A 244 -17.91 -10.55 -4.43
C ASP A 244 -17.35 -9.59 -3.38
N LEU A 245 -16.23 -8.91 -3.68
CA LEU A 245 -15.62 -7.89 -2.81
C LEU A 245 -16.58 -6.72 -2.59
N ARG A 246 -17.25 -6.26 -3.65
CA ARG A 246 -18.25 -5.21 -3.58
C ARG A 246 -19.44 -5.60 -2.71
N LYS A 247 -19.95 -6.82 -2.87
CA LYS A 247 -21.08 -7.32 -2.07
C LYS A 247 -20.73 -7.36 -0.59
N ILE A 248 -19.57 -7.90 -0.23
CA ILE A 248 -19.09 -7.94 1.16
C ILE A 248 -18.92 -6.50 1.67
N GLY A 249 -18.25 -5.63 0.90
CA GLY A 249 -18.01 -4.25 1.27
C GLY A 249 -19.30 -3.44 1.52
N ASN A 250 -20.34 -3.66 0.74
CA ASN A 250 -21.64 -3.04 0.98
C ASN A 250 -22.26 -3.54 2.30
N THR A 251 -22.21 -4.84 2.56
CA THR A 251 -22.71 -5.42 3.81
C THR A 251 -21.96 -4.88 5.03
N VAL A 252 -20.63 -4.78 4.96
CA VAL A 252 -19.81 -4.23 6.04
C VAL A 252 -20.13 -2.75 6.26
N ALA A 253 -20.31 -1.96 5.20
CA ALA A 253 -20.71 -0.56 5.29
C ALA A 253 -22.09 -0.39 5.94
N GLU A 254 -23.08 -1.23 5.60
CA GLU A 254 -24.42 -1.22 6.22
C GLU A 254 -24.36 -1.58 7.72
N LEU A 255 -23.53 -2.56 8.11
CA LEU A 255 -23.33 -2.91 9.53
C LEU A 255 -22.70 -1.75 10.29
N MET A 256 -21.69 -1.11 9.73
CA MET A 256 -21.04 0.06 10.31
C MET A 256 -22.03 1.23 10.48
N ASP A 257 -22.84 1.53 9.46
CA ASP A 257 -23.90 2.53 9.56
C ASP A 257 -24.88 2.25 10.68
N ASN A 258 -25.26 0.97 10.88
CA ASN A 258 -26.17 0.58 11.94
C ASN A 258 -25.52 0.76 13.33
N ASP A 259 -24.24 0.43 13.50
CA ASP A 259 -23.51 0.63 14.75
C ASP A 259 -23.42 2.14 15.10
N PHE A 260 -23.13 2.99 14.11
CA PHE A 260 -23.12 4.44 14.30
C PHE A 260 -24.49 4.97 14.72
N ARG A 261 -25.59 4.49 14.09
CA ARG A 261 -26.97 4.90 14.46
C ARG A 261 -27.36 4.52 15.89
N GLN A 262 -26.80 3.42 16.44
CA GLN A 262 -27.05 2.99 17.81
C GLN A 262 -26.26 3.81 18.84
N ASN A 263 -25.21 4.52 18.42
CA ASN A 263 -24.39 5.37 19.28
C ASN A 263 -24.57 6.85 18.92
N LYS A 264 -25.38 7.57 19.75
CA LYS A 264 -25.72 8.98 19.51
C LYS A 264 -24.48 9.88 19.39
N THR A 265 -23.47 9.66 20.24
CA THR A 265 -22.23 10.46 20.23
C THR A 265 -21.43 10.20 18.97
N ALA A 266 -21.26 8.92 18.57
CA ALA A 266 -20.58 8.56 17.33
C ALA A 266 -21.29 9.14 16.10
N MET A 267 -22.62 9.11 16.08
CA MET A 267 -23.42 9.67 15.00
C MET A 267 -23.27 11.20 14.88
N GLU A 268 -23.21 11.92 16.02
CA GLU A 268 -22.94 13.35 16.03
C GLU A 268 -21.53 13.69 15.51
N GLN A 269 -20.54 12.89 15.87
CA GLN A 269 -19.17 13.03 15.35
C GLN A 269 -19.10 12.76 13.83
N LEU A 270 -19.78 11.71 13.36
CA LEU A 270 -19.85 11.39 11.95
C LEU A 270 -20.47 12.54 11.15
N ARG A 271 -21.59 13.12 11.60
CA ARG A 271 -22.23 14.27 10.93
C ARG A 271 -21.31 15.48 10.83
N LYS A 272 -20.60 15.80 11.90
CA LYS A 272 -19.60 16.89 11.86
C LYS A 272 -18.49 16.61 10.86
N LEU A 273 -18.01 15.35 10.80
CA LEU A 273 -17.00 14.95 9.83
C LEU A 273 -17.53 15.06 8.39
N GLU A 274 -18.78 14.66 8.13
CA GLU A 274 -19.45 14.83 6.84
C GLU A 274 -19.55 16.29 6.43
N GLU A 275 -20.02 17.16 7.34
CA GLU A 275 -20.14 18.60 7.10
C GLU A 275 -18.78 19.24 6.76
N MET A 276 -17.75 18.89 7.50
CA MET A 276 -16.38 19.36 7.26
C MET A 276 -15.83 18.87 5.91
N TYR A 277 -16.04 17.60 5.60
CA TYR A 277 -15.60 16.98 4.35
C TYR A 277 -16.31 17.62 3.14
N ASP A 278 -17.63 17.74 3.19
CA ASP A 278 -18.45 18.33 2.12
C ASP A 278 -18.10 19.82 1.90
N ALA A 279 -17.86 20.58 2.98
CA ALA A 279 -17.42 21.98 2.90
C ALA A 279 -16.02 22.10 2.27
N ALA A 280 -15.11 21.20 2.58
CA ALA A 280 -13.77 21.17 1.99
C ALA A 280 -13.82 20.88 0.47
N LEU A 281 -14.71 19.98 0.04
CA LEU A 281 -14.91 19.69 -1.38
C LEU A 281 -15.43 20.91 -2.15
N ILE A 282 -16.41 21.64 -1.59
CA ILE A 282 -17.00 22.85 -2.22
C ILE A 282 -15.94 23.95 -2.37
N GLN A 283 -15.05 24.11 -1.41
CA GLN A 283 -14.01 25.13 -1.43
C GLN A 283 -12.80 24.77 -2.30
N GLY A 284 -12.82 23.60 -2.96
CA GLY A 284 -11.67 23.11 -3.72
C GLY A 284 -10.46 22.70 -2.84
N TYR A 285 -10.64 22.69 -1.53
CA TYR A 285 -9.63 22.27 -0.54
C TYR A 285 -9.57 20.75 -0.36
N GLY A 286 -9.96 19.98 -1.37
CA GLY A 286 -9.77 18.53 -1.34
C GLY A 286 -8.30 18.10 -1.07
N TYR A 287 -7.39 19.09 -0.99
CA TYR A 287 -5.94 18.91 -0.90
C TYR A 287 -5.30 20.01 -0.05
N LYS A 288 -5.61 20.10 1.24
CA LYS A 288 -4.69 20.78 2.14
C LYS A 288 -3.41 19.93 2.21
N GLU A 289 -2.26 20.60 2.08
CA GLU A 289 -0.98 20.01 2.49
C GLU A 289 -1.18 19.42 3.89
N VAL A 290 -1.08 18.11 3.99
CA VAL A 290 -1.11 17.45 5.30
C VAL A 290 0.19 17.83 5.97
N ASN A 291 0.12 18.68 6.97
CA ASN A 291 1.28 18.95 7.82
C ASN A 291 1.49 17.71 8.71
N VAL A 292 2.32 16.81 8.22
CA VAL A 292 2.64 15.55 8.91
C VAL A 292 3.22 15.80 10.28
N ASP A 293 3.95 16.92 10.47
CA ASP A 293 4.54 17.28 11.76
C ASP A 293 3.46 17.62 12.79
N GLU A 294 2.38 18.31 12.41
CA GLU A 294 1.23 18.55 13.28
C GLU A 294 0.50 17.24 13.63
N LEU A 295 0.31 16.37 12.65
CA LEU A 295 -0.36 15.06 12.88
C LEU A 295 0.49 14.14 13.76
N MET A 296 1.80 14.11 13.56
CA MET A 296 2.74 13.35 14.39
C MET A 296 2.79 13.93 15.82
N GLN A 297 2.76 15.25 15.96
CA GLN A 297 2.75 15.93 17.26
C GLN A 297 1.44 15.63 18.02
N GLU A 298 0.28 15.71 17.37
CA GLU A 298 -1.02 15.34 17.96
C GLU A 298 -1.06 13.86 18.37
N MET A 299 -0.50 12.95 17.57
CA MET A 299 -0.41 11.53 17.92
C MET A 299 0.52 11.28 19.10
N LEU A 300 1.65 11.98 19.20
CA LEU A 300 2.58 11.91 20.31
C LEU A 300 1.96 12.49 21.58
N ASP A 301 1.31 13.64 21.51
CA ASP A 301 0.66 14.30 22.64
C ASP A 301 -0.53 13.47 23.18
N THR A 302 -1.27 12.80 22.30
CA THR A 302 -2.36 11.88 22.69
C THR A 302 -1.82 10.65 23.42
N LYS A 303 -0.68 10.09 22.96
CA LYS A 303 -0.01 8.96 23.66
C LYS A 303 0.62 9.37 24.99
N MET A 304 1.22 10.56 25.06
CA MET A 304 1.87 11.05 26.30
C MET A 304 0.86 11.52 27.37
N SER A 305 -0.35 11.94 26.99
CA SER A 305 -1.39 12.39 27.93
C SER A 305 -2.09 11.27 28.70
N GLY A 306 -1.81 9.99 28.41
CA GLY A 306 -2.29 8.84 29.18
C GLY A 306 -3.82 8.69 29.26
N LYS A 307 -4.58 9.41 28.43
CA LYS A 307 -6.03 9.26 28.37
C LYS A 307 -6.38 8.01 27.56
N LYS A 308 -6.66 6.91 28.27
CA LYS A 308 -7.39 5.78 27.68
C LYS A 308 -8.73 6.32 27.14
N PRO A 309 -9.14 5.93 25.93
CA PRO A 309 -10.49 6.18 25.51
C PRO A 309 -11.45 5.43 26.45
N HIS A 310 -12.43 6.14 26.99
CA HIS A 310 -13.53 5.58 27.76
C HIS A 310 -14.53 4.94 26.82
#